data_e7254149c129d2d8910ba8496dd0aefd
#
_entry.id   e7254149c129d2d8910ba8496dd0aefd
#
_cell.length_a   1.000
_cell.length_b   1.000
_cell.length_c   1.000
_cell.angle_alpha   90.00
_cell.angle_beta   90.00
_cell.angle_gamma   90.00
#
_symmetry.space_group_name_H-M   'P 1'
#
loop_
_entity.id
_entity.type
_entity.pdbx_description
1 polymer ?
#
loop_
_entity_poly.entity_id
_entity_poly.type
_entity_poly.pdbx_seq_one_letter_code
_entity_poly.pdbx_strand_id
1 'polypeptide(L)'
;KQFDGKYQFKTESDCEVILALYKEKGVDFIDEMNGIFGFAIYDVEKDEYFVARDHMGIIPLYIGWDQHGTFYVASELKALEGYCTKIELFPPGHYLSSKDGEFVQWYKRDWTDYEAVKDNETSIPAIKEALEAAVHRQLMSDVPYGVLLSGGLDSSITSAVAKKYAQKRIESDDQVDAWYPQLHSFSVGLEGSPDLAAAQKVADHIGTIHHEIKFTIQEGLDAVRDVIYNLETYDVTTVRASTPMWLMARVIKSMGIKMVLSGEGADELFGGY
;
A
#
# COMPACT_ATOMS: atom_id res chain seq x y z
N LYS A 1 -11.63 21.13 0.55
CA LYS A 1 -12.14 22.07 -0.51
C LYS A 1 -13.41 21.52 -1.18
N GLN A 2 -13.48 20.21 -1.57
CA GLN A 2 -14.69 19.65 -2.25
C GLN A 2 -15.93 19.66 -1.37
N PHE A 3 -15.80 19.56 -0.04
CA PHE A 3 -16.88 19.47 0.93
C PHE A 3 -17.10 20.76 1.73
N ASP A 4 -16.53 21.91 1.32
CA ASP A 4 -16.65 23.17 2.06
C ASP A 4 -18.14 23.53 2.29
N GLY A 5 -18.54 23.53 3.56
CA GLY A 5 -19.90 23.79 4.00
C GLY A 5 -20.93 22.64 3.89
N LYS A 6 -20.57 21.50 3.28
CA LYS A 6 -21.46 20.34 3.11
C LYS A 6 -21.25 19.25 4.16
N TYR A 7 -20.02 19.09 4.63
CA TYR A 7 -19.64 18.09 5.63
C TYR A 7 -18.73 18.74 6.67
N GLN A 8 -19.01 18.53 7.95
CA GLN A 8 -18.17 19.02 9.03
C GLN A 8 -17.24 17.89 9.48
N PHE A 9 -15.98 17.98 9.06
CA PHE A 9 -14.93 17.07 9.50
C PHE A 9 -14.67 17.24 11.00
N LYS A 10 -14.55 16.12 11.70
CA LYS A 10 -14.31 16.05 13.15
C LYS A 10 -12.86 15.71 13.46
N THR A 11 -12.13 15.16 12.49
CA THR A 11 -10.75 14.73 12.61
C THR A 11 -9.92 15.27 11.46
N GLU A 12 -8.61 15.12 11.53
CA GLU A 12 -7.68 15.37 10.42
C GLU A 12 -7.29 14.07 9.68
N SER A 13 -7.97 12.96 9.98
CA SER A 13 -7.73 11.68 9.35
C SER A 13 -8.24 11.66 7.91
N ASP A 14 -7.42 11.16 7.00
CA ASP A 14 -7.79 10.87 5.61
C ASP A 14 -8.96 9.86 5.51
N CYS A 15 -9.08 8.96 6.49
CA CYS A 15 -10.18 7.99 6.54
C CYS A 15 -11.56 8.64 6.66
N GLU A 16 -11.68 9.83 7.26
CA GLU A 16 -12.97 10.49 7.43
C GLU A 16 -13.58 10.96 6.09
N VAL A 17 -12.75 11.16 5.07
CA VAL A 17 -13.23 11.53 3.73
C VAL A 17 -14.15 10.44 3.14
N ILE A 18 -13.94 9.19 3.50
CA ILE A 18 -14.76 8.05 3.08
C ILE A 18 -16.21 8.24 3.53
N LEU A 19 -16.42 8.67 4.79
CA LEU A 19 -17.74 8.92 5.33
C LEU A 19 -18.42 10.11 4.66
N ALA A 20 -17.67 11.17 4.37
CA ALA A 20 -18.18 12.34 3.67
C ALA A 20 -18.64 12.00 2.24
N LEU A 21 -17.83 11.23 1.52
CA LEU A 21 -18.13 10.76 0.17
C LEU A 21 -19.35 9.81 0.16
N TYR A 22 -19.35 8.81 1.05
CA TYR A 22 -20.46 7.88 1.17
C TYR A 22 -21.80 8.58 1.46
N LYS A 23 -21.78 9.57 2.35
CA LYS A 23 -22.96 10.36 2.68
C LYS A 23 -23.46 11.21 1.50
N GLU A 24 -22.57 11.75 0.67
CA GLU A 24 -22.93 12.59 -0.47
C GLU A 24 -23.38 11.77 -1.70
N LYS A 25 -22.74 10.63 -1.96
CA LYS A 25 -22.85 9.90 -3.24
C LYS A 25 -23.35 8.45 -3.10
N GLY A 26 -23.54 7.96 -1.90
CA GLY A 26 -23.83 6.53 -1.69
C GLY A 26 -22.66 5.67 -2.13
N VAL A 27 -22.94 4.52 -2.75
CA VAL A 27 -21.91 3.55 -3.18
C VAL A 27 -21.06 4.03 -4.37
N ASP A 28 -21.56 4.98 -5.15
CA ASP A 28 -20.92 5.48 -6.38
C ASP A 28 -19.62 6.27 -6.11
N PHE A 29 -19.36 6.63 -4.85
CA PHE A 29 -18.15 7.36 -4.48
C PHE A 29 -16.87 6.57 -4.70
N ILE A 30 -16.96 5.23 -4.76
CA ILE A 30 -15.77 4.36 -4.75
C ILE A 30 -14.83 4.60 -5.95
N ASP A 31 -15.37 4.99 -7.10
CA ASP A 31 -14.59 5.31 -8.30
C ASP A 31 -13.75 6.60 -8.15
N GLU A 32 -14.06 7.45 -7.18
CA GLU A 32 -13.30 8.68 -6.91
C GLU A 32 -12.15 8.45 -5.92
N MET A 33 -12.12 7.26 -5.30
CA MET A 33 -11.06 6.90 -4.35
C MET A 33 -9.75 6.62 -5.09
N ASN A 34 -8.70 7.31 -4.65
CA ASN A 34 -7.34 7.05 -5.11
C ASN A 34 -6.45 6.78 -3.89
N GLY A 35 -6.13 5.53 -3.65
CA GLY A 35 -5.34 5.14 -2.50
C GLY A 35 -5.26 3.63 -2.31
N ILE A 36 -4.58 3.25 -1.25
CA ILE A 36 -4.47 1.88 -0.75
C ILE A 36 -5.48 1.75 0.38
N PHE A 37 -6.50 0.92 0.20
CA PHE A 37 -7.55 0.80 1.19
C PHE A 37 -8.22 -0.58 1.26
N GLY A 38 -8.66 -0.92 2.46
CA GLY A 38 -9.63 -1.95 2.75
C GLY A 38 -10.44 -1.46 3.94
N PHE A 39 -11.75 -1.25 3.78
CA PHE A 39 -12.58 -0.69 4.83
C PHE A 39 -13.99 -1.28 4.85
N ALA A 40 -14.65 -1.11 6.00
CA ALA A 40 -16.07 -1.37 6.17
C ALA A 40 -16.78 -0.14 6.76
N ILE A 41 -17.94 0.18 6.23
CA ILE A 41 -18.86 1.20 6.76
C ILE A 41 -20.09 0.47 7.28
N TYR A 42 -20.60 0.89 8.44
CA TYR A 42 -21.90 0.49 8.94
C TYR A 42 -22.80 1.71 9.10
N ASP A 43 -23.88 1.73 8.34
CA ASP A 43 -24.91 2.76 8.40
C ASP A 43 -25.98 2.35 9.42
N VAL A 44 -25.90 2.92 10.61
CA VAL A 44 -26.80 2.59 11.75
C VAL A 44 -28.25 2.97 11.47
N GLU A 45 -28.48 4.02 10.67
CA GLU A 45 -29.85 4.49 10.38
C GLU A 45 -30.59 3.54 9.43
N LYS A 46 -29.85 2.93 8.50
CA LYS A 46 -30.39 2.02 7.49
C LYS A 46 -30.23 0.55 7.86
N ASP A 47 -29.45 0.25 8.90
CA ASP A 47 -29.02 -1.11 9.23
C ASP A 47 -28.34 -1.81 8.04
N GLU A 48 -27.45 -1.06 7.36
CA GLU A 48 -26.75 -1.52 6.16
C GLU A 48 -25.24 -1.48 6.37
N TYR A 49 -24.51 -2.38 5.73
CA TYR A 49 -23.04 -2.30 5.65
C TYR A 49 -22.55 -2.19 4.22
N PHE A 50 -21.40 -1.56 4.08
CA PHE A 50 -20.66 -1.44 2.84
C PHE A 50 -19.20 -1.76 3.08
N VAL A 51 -18.65 -2.73 2.35
CA VAL A 51 -17.26 -3.15 2.44
C VAL A 51 -16.60 -2.97 1.09
N ALA A 52 -15.41 -2.39 1.04
CA ALA A 52 -14.69 -2.20 -0.21
C ALA A 52 -13.19 -2.40 -0.06
N ARG A 53 -12.55 -2.81 -1.15
CA ARG A 53 -11.10 -3.02 -1.24
C ARG A 53 -10.55 -2.35 -2.48
N ASP A 54 -9.35 -1.77 -2.35
CA ASP A 54 -8.65 -1.16 -3.47
C ASP A 54 -8.42 -2.13 -4.64
N HIS A 55 -8.14 -1.58 -5.80
CA HIS A 55 -8.05 -2.35 -7.04
C HIS A 55 -6.86 -3.30 -7.13
N MET A 56 -5.78 -3.02 -6.40
CA MET A 56 -4.61 -3.91 -6.30
C MET A 56 -4.76 -4.94 -5.17
N GLY A 57 -5.61 -4.64 -4.19
CA GLY A 57 -5.76 -5.46 -3.00
C GLY A 57 -4.53 -5.45 -2.10
N ILE A 58 -3.85 -4.30 -2.00
CA ILE A 58 -2.62 -4.17 -1.21
C ILE A 58 -2.90 -4.44 0.27
N ILE A 59 -4.00 -3.89 0.81
CA ILE A 59 -4.45 -4.23 2.15
C ILE A 59 -5.13 -5.60 2.10
N PRO A 60 -4.67 -6.59 2.87
CA PRO A 60 -5.39 -7.84 3.04
C PRO A 60 -6.79 -7.56 3.60
N LEU A 61 -7.79 -8.23 3.07
CA LEU A 61 -9.17 -8.13 3.56
C LEU A 61 -9.85 -9.48 3.39
N TYR A 62 -10.42 -9.99 4.47
CA TYR A 62 -11.11 -11.26 4.54
C TYR A 62 -12.52 -11.06 5.04
N ILE A 63 -13.42 -11.91 4.58
CA ILE A 63 -14.78 -12.00 5.07
C ILE A 63 -15.05 -13.42 5.55
N GLY A 64 -15.94 -13.54 6.50
CA GLY A 64 -16.30 -14.84 7.04
C GLY A 64 -17.71 -14.90 7.59
N TRP A 65 -18.20 -16.10 7.77
CA TRP A 65 -19.52 -16.38 8.38
C TRP A 65 -19.37 -17.44 9.45
N ASP A 66 -20.01 -17.22 10.58
CA ASP A 66 -20.13 -18.23 11.63
C ASP A 66 -21.23 -19.26 11.31
N GLN A 67 -21.44 -20.22 12.22
CA GLN A 67 -22.48 -21.24 12.09
C GLN A 67 -23.91 -20.68 12.14
N HIS A 68 -24.09 -19.45 12.56
CA HIS A 68 -25.39 -18.76 12.64
C HIS A 68 -25.63 -17.81 11.47
N GLY A 69 -24.65 -17.68 10.55
CA GLY A 69 -24.70 -16.79 9.41
C GLY A 69 -24.32 -15.35 9.73
N THR A 70 -23.72 -15.08 10.90
CA THR A 70 -23.18 -13.76 11.23
C THR A 70 -22.02 -13.44 10.33
N PHE A 71 -22.04 -12.25 9.74
CA PHE A 71 -21.00 -11.77 8.82
C PHE A 71 -19.88 -11.06 9.56
N TYR A 72 -18.64 -11.40 9.20
CA TYR A 72 -17.42 -10.84 9.78
C TYR A 72 -16.52 -10.29 8.69
N VAL A 73 -15.79 -9.22 9.00
CA VAL A 73 -14.78 -8.61 8.14
C VAL A 73 -13.50 -8.40 8.96
N ALA A 74 -12.34 -8.76 8.41
CA ALA A 74 -11.06 -8.52 9.05
C ALA A 74 -9.94 -8.34 8.02
N SER A 75 -8.90 -7.59 8.38
CA SER A 75 -7.69 -7.46 7.58
C SER A 75 -6.67 -8.59 7.81
N GLU A 76 -6.90 -9.45 8.83
CA GLU A 76 -6.08 -10.61 9.12
C GLU A 76 -6.96 -11.86 9.22
N LEU A 77 -6.57 -12.93 8.52
CA LEU A 77 -7.31 -14.21 8.50
C LEU A 77 -7.40 -14.83 9.89
N LYS A 78 -6.32 -14.75 10.67
CA LYS A 78 -6.28 -15.29 12.04
C LYS A 78 -7.30 -14.66 12.99
N ALA A 79 -7.78 -13.44 12.67
CA ALA A 79 -8.84 -12.80 13.44
C ALA A 79 -10.21 -13.48 13.24
N LEU A 80 -10.38 -14.17 12.13
CA LEU A 80 -11.62 -14.91 11.80
C LEU A 80 -11.54 -16.39 12.17
N GLU A 81 -10.31 -16.91 12.28
CA GLU A 81 -10.08 -18.31 12.66
C GLU A 81 -10.66 -18.60 14.04
N GLY A 82 -11.36 -19.69 14.17
CA GLY A 82 -12.03 -20.09 15.41
C GLY A 82 -13.41 -19.47 15.63
N TYR A 83 -13.79 -18.44 14.88
CA TYR A 83 -15.13 -17.84 14.92
C TYR A 83 -15.95 -18.20 13.69
N CYS A 84 -15.33 -18.15 12.51
CA CYS A 84 -15.99 -18.38 11.24
C CYS A 84 -15.88 -19.85 10.80
N THR A 85 -16.96 -20.38 10.25
CA THR A 85 -16.99 -21.71 9.61
C THR A 85 -16.65 -21.65 8.13
N LYS A 86 -16.79 -20.45 7.53
CA LYS A 86 -16.41 -20.15 6.15
C LYS A 86 -15.67 -18.83 6.14
N ILE A 87 -14.49 -18.79 5.50
CA ILE A 87 -13.67 -17.60 5.33
C ILE A 87 -13.31 -17.50 3.85
N GLU A 88 -13.41 -16.31 3.30
CA GLU A 88 -13.06 -15.99 1.92
C GLU A 88 -12.19 -14.73 1.86
N LEU A 89 -11.28 -14.69 0.88
CA LEU A 89 -10.55 -13.48 0.56
C LEU A 89 -11.48 -12.50 -0.16
N PHE A 90 -11.52 -11.26 0.31
CA PHE A 90 -12.27 -10.20 -0.36
C PHE A 90 -11.58 -9.85 -1.70
N PRO A 91 -12.26 -9.93 -2.84
CA PRO A 91 -11.62 -9.72 -4.14
C PRO A 91 -11.16 -8.27 -4.32
N PRO A 92 -9.95 -8.02 -4.88
CA PRO A 92 -9.49 -6.69 -5.23
C PRO A 92 -10.42 -5.99 -6.22
N GLY A 93 -10.54 -4.66 -6.12
CA GLY A 93 -11.36 -3.87 -7.03
C GLY A 93 -12.87 -4.13 -6.94
N HIS A 94 -13.33 -4.68 -5.81
CA HIS A 94 -14.74 -4.95 -5.57
C HIS A 94 -15.25 -4.23 -4.33
N TYR A 95 -16.56 -4.10 -4.28
CA TYR A 95 -17.28 -3.81 -3.05
C TYR A 95 -18.39 -4.83 -2.79
N LEU A 96 -18.84 -4.88 -1.56
CA LEU A 96 -19.98 -5.66 -1.10
C LEU A 96 -20.89 -4.74 -0.29
N SER A 97 -22.14 -4.62 -0.71
CA SER A 97 -23.19 -3.94 0.04
C SER A 97 -24.17 -4.97 0.59
N SER A 98 -24.61 -4.80 1.84
CA SER A 98 -25.65 -5.66 2.42
C SER A 98 -26.98 -5.56 1.67
N LYS A 99 -27.20 -4.47 0.96
CA LYS A 99 -28.39 -4.24 0.14
C LYS A 99 -28.42 -5.14 -1.10
N ASP A 100 -27.26 -5.29 -1.75
CA ASP A 100 -27.15 -6.05 -2.99
C ASP A 100 -26.81 -7.53 -2.71
N GLY A 101 -26.08 -7.81 -1.63
CA GLY A 101 -25.71 -9.15 -1.18
C GLY A 101 -24.67 -9.86 -2.05
N GLU A 102 -24.16 -9.21 -3.08
CA GLU A 102 -23.22 -9.74 -4.05
C GLU A 102 -21.99 -8.82 -4.21
N PHE A 103 -20.87 -9.40 -4.62
CA PHE A 103 -19.69 -8.63 -4.99
C PHE A 103 -19.93 -7.88 -6.29
N VAL A 104 -19.66 -6.58 -6.25
CA VAL A 104 -19.71 -5.70 -7.42
C VAL A 104 -18.30 -5.25 -7.76
N GLN A 105 -17.85 -5.56 -8.98
CA GLN A 105 -16.57 -5.04 -9.47
C GLN A 105 -16.73 -3.57 -9.84
N TRP A 106 -16.09 -2.69 -9.06
CA TRP A 106 -16.11 -1.25 -9.29
C TRP A 106 -14.95 -0.80 -10.18
N TYR A 107 -13.78 -1.45 -10.09
CA TYR A 107 -12.62 -1.08 -10.89
C TYR A 107 -12.64 -1.75 -12.25
N LYS A 108 -12.99 -0.99 -13.27
CA LYS A 108 -13.00 -1.42 -14.68
C LYS A 108 -12.25 -0.39 -15.50
N ARG A 109 -11.21 -0.83 -16.23
CA ARG A 109 -10.36 0.03 -17.06
C ARG A 109 -10.16 -0.62 -18.42
N ASP A 110 -10.03 0.21 -19.44
CA ASP A 110 -9.93 -0.22 -20.85
C ASP A 110 -8.71 -1.13 -21.08
N TRP A 111 -7.61 -0.90 -20.36
CA TRP A 111 -6.40 -1.69 -20.47
C TRP A 111 -6.54 -3.16 -20.01
N THR A 112 -7.63 -3.53 -19.41
CA THR A 112 -7.95 -4.95 -19.13
C THR A 112 -8.37 -5.71 -20.38
N ASP A 113 -8.71 -4.99 -21.46
CA ASP A 113 -8.96 -5.53 -22.78
C ASP A 113 -7.87 -5.07 -23.76
N TYR A 114 -7.05 -6.00 -24.23
CA TYR A 114 -5.96 -5.70 -25.17
C TYR A 114 -6.45 -5.02 -26.45
N GLU A 115 -7.59 -5.44 -27.00
CA GLU A 115 -8.15 -4.88 -28.23
C GLU A 115 -8.55 -3.41 -28.06
N ALA A 116 -8.94 -3.01 -26.85
CA ALA A 116 -9.31 -1.62 -26.57
C ALA A 116 -8.09 -0.67 -26.52
N VAL A 117 -6.88 -1.20 -26.29
CA VAL A 117 -5.68 -0.38 -26.05
C VAL A 117 -4.51 -0.66 -26.99
N LYS A 118 -4.59 -1.66 -27.85
CA LYS A 118 -3.47 -2.10 -28.72
C LYS A 118 -2.91 -1.02 -29.64
N ASP A 119 -3.73 -0.05 -30.01
CA ASP A 119 -3.37 1.04 -30.92
C ASP A 119 -3.03 2.35 -30.16
N ASN A 120 -2.98 2.33 -28.83
CA ASN A 120 -2.62 3.50 -28.06
C ASN A 120 -1.16 3.88 -28.27
N GLU A 121 -0.91 5.17 -28.50
CA GLU A 121 0.44 5.69 -28.64
C GLU A 121 1.16 5.73 -27.29
N THR A 122 2.42 5.32 -27.29
CA THR A 122 3.29 5.38 -26.09
C THR A 122 3.98 6.74 -26.02
N SER A 123 3.89 7.40 -24.85
CA SER A 123 4.55 8.66 -24.57
C SER A 123 5.47 8.54 -23.35
N ILE A 124 6.78 8.49 -23.58
CA ILE A 124 7.78 8.46 -22.49
C ILE A 124 7.66 9.67 -21.55
N PRO A 125 7.47 10.91 -22.02
CA PRO A 125 7.23 12.05 -21.14
C PRO A 125 5.97 11.86 -20.26
N ALA A 126 4.87 11.38 -20.82
CA ALA A 126 3.64 11.15 -20.06
C ALA A 126 3.82 10.05 -18.98
N ILE A 127 4.56 8.98 -19.28
CA ILE A 127 4.89 7.93 -18.31
C ILE A 127 5.71 8.53 -17.16
N LYS A 128 6.72 9.35 -17.47
CA LYS A 128 7.53 10.03 -16.44
C LYS A 128 6.68 10.92 -15.55
N GLU A 129 5.82 11.76 -16.13
CA GLU A 129 4.95 12.66 -15.37
C GLU A 129 3.96 11.87 -14.49
N ALA A 130 3.38 10.81 -15.02
CA ALA A 130 2.46 9.95 -14.28
C ALA A 130 3.14 9.25 -13.11
N LEU A 131 4.36 8.73 -13.30
CA LEU A 131 5.14 8.09 -12.25
C LEU A 131 5.56 9.09 -11.18
N GLU A 132 6.07 10.27 -11.56
CA GLU A 132 6.41 11.33 -10.61
C GLU A 132 5.17 11.75 -9.78
N ALA A 133 4.03 11.92 -10.43
CA ALA A 133 2.78 12.26 -9.75
C ALA A 133 2.29 11.14 -8.83
N ALA A 134 2.45 9.88 -9.21
CA ALA A 134 2.07 8.73 -8.39
C ALA A 134 2.91 8.65 -7.12
N VAL A 135 4.22 8.78 -7.22
CA VAL A 135 5.11 8.79 -6.05
C VAL A 135 4.83 10.02 -5.18
N HIS A 136 4.71 11.20 -5.78
CA HIS A 136 4.45 12.44 -5.06
C HIS A 136 3.18 12.37 -4.19
N ARG A 137 2.08 11.85 -4.73
CA ARG A 137 0.82 11.66 -3.97
C ARG A 137 0.99 10.75 -2.75
N GLN A 138 1.89 9.77 -2.81
CA GLN A 138 2.11 8.83 -1.72
C GLN A 138 3.02 9.37 -0.61
N LEU A 139 3.61 10.55 -0.78
CA LEU A 139 4.42 11.20 0.25
C LEU A 139 3.59 11.94 1.32
N MET A 140 2.28 11.97 1.17
CA MET A 140 1.37 12.53 2.17
C MET A 140 1.49 11.72 3.47
N SER A 141 2.10 12.32 4.50
CA SER A 141 2.36 11.65 5.78
C SER A 141 2.60 12.67 6.89
N ASP A 142 2.00 12.43 8.03
CA ASP A 142 2.22 13.16 9.30
C ASP A 142 3.28 12.50 10.19
N VAL A 143 3.92 11.43 9.68
CA VAL A 143 4.94 10.65 10.40
C VAL A 143 6.22 10.54 9.56
N PRO A 144 7.38 10.24 10.20
CA PRO A 144 8.61 9.97 9.47
C PRO A 144 8.43 8.82 8.50
N TYR A 145 8.91 9.00 7.28
CA TYR A 145 8.90 7.96 6.26
C TYR A 145 10.29 7.74 5.65
N GLY A 146 10.44 6.60 5.00
CA GLY A 146 11.66 6.23 4.29
C GLY A 146 11.37 5.56 2.96
N VAL A 147 12.43 5.08 2.31
CA VAL A 147 12.34 4.33 1.05
C VAL A 147 13.08 3.01 1.16
N LEU A 148 12.55 1.97 0.55
CA LEU A 148 13.25 0.71 0.37
C LEU A 148 14.10 0.81 -0.89
N LEU A 149 15.40 0.53 -0.75
CA LEU A 149 16.38 0.74 -1.81
C LEU A 149 17.24 -0.52 -2.00
N SER A 150 16.96 -1.26 -3.06
CA SER A 150 17.74 -2.44 -3.44
C SER A 150 18.94 -2.12 -4.36
N GLY A 151 18.96 -0.93 -4.96
CA GLY A 151 19.92 -0.56 -6.01
C GLY A 151 19.50 -1.00 -7.41
N GLY A 152 18.37 -1.69 -7.57
CA GLY A 152 17.70 -1.96 -8.84
C GLY A 152 17.05 -0.71 -9.43
N LEU A 153 16.59 -0.79 -10.67
CA LEU A 153 16.03 0.34 -11.42
C LEU A 153 14.82 0.96 -10.70
N ASP A 154 13.84 0.14 -10.35
CA ASP A 154 12.55 0.58 -9.82
C ASP A 154 12.66 1.25 -8.46
N SER A 155 13.37 0.61 -7.54
CA SER A 155 13.64 1.17 -6.22
C SER A 155 14.47 2.45 -6.30
N SER A 156 15.39 2.55 -7.24
CA SER A 156 16.25 3.72 -7.45
C SER A 156 15.45 4.90 -7.99
N ILE A 157 14.57 4.68 -8.99
CA ILE A 157 13.70 5.72 -9.54
C ILE A 157 12.72 6.22 -8.50
N THR A 158 12.02 5.30 -7.81
CA THR A 158 11.06 5.64 -6.74
C THR A 158 11.75 6.47 -5.65
N SER A 159 12.94 6.05 -5.20
CA SER A 159 13.71 6.77 -4.18
C SER A 159 14.18 8.15 -4.65
N ALA A 160 14.60 8.28 -5.91
CA ALA A 160 15.03 9.57 -6.48
C ALA A 160 13.86 10.56 -6.58
N VAL A 161 12.68 10.10 -7.01
CA VAL A 161 11.47 10.92 -7.05
C VAL A 161 11.03 11.30 -5.64
N ALA A 162 11.01 10.36 -4.70
CA ALA A 162 10.69 10.64 -3.30
C ALA A 162 11.65 11.71 -2.73
N LYS A 163 12.95 11.60 -2.99
CA LYS A 163 13.94 12.60 -2.54
C LYS A 163 13.70 13.98 -3.12
N LYS A 164 13.27 14.07 -4.39
CA LYS A 164 12.96 15.35 -5.05
C LYS A 164 11.89 16.14 -4.28
N TYR A 165 10.92 15.44 -3.70
CA TYR A 165 9.77 16.05 -3.02
C TYR A 165 9.84 16.01 -1.48
N ALA A 166 10.78 15.29 -0.90
CA ALA A 166 10.85 15.02 0.55
C ALA A 166 11.05 16.27 1.45
N GLN A 167 11.41 17.42 0.88
CA GLN A 167 11.66 18.65 1.64
C GLN A 167 10.40 19.46 1.93
N LYS A 168 9.29 19.18 1.26
CA LYS A 168 8.05 19.93 1.36
C LYS A 168 6.89 19.06 1.79
N ARG A 169 5.93 19.66 2.48
CA ARG A 169 4.68 18.98 2.85
C ARG A 169 3.68 19.07 1.71
N ILE A 170 3.14 17.94 1.31
CA ILE A 170 2.14 17.86 0.24
C ILE A 170 0.82 18.53 0.65
N GLU A 171 0.42 18.37 1.91
CA GLU A 171 -0.83 18.91 2.44
C GLU A 171 -0.89 20.44 2.42
N SER A 172 0.27 21.09 2.32
CA SER A 172 0.39 22.56 2.31
C SER A 172 0.75 23.11 0.92
N ASP A 173 0.38 22.41 -0.15
CA ASP A 173 0.72 22.78 -1.54
C ASP A 173 2.24 23.08 -1.69
N ASP A 174 3.07 22.26 -1.06
CA ASP A 174 4.55 22.37 -1.03
C ASP A 174 5.11 23.71 -0.50
N GLN A 175 4.31 24.50 0.21
CA GLN A 175 4.76 25.79 0.75
C GLN A 175 5.38 25.67 2.14
N VAL A 176 5.08 24.60 2.88
CA VAL A 176 5.59 24.35 4.22
C VAL A 176 6.65 23.26 4.17
N ASP A 177 7.74 23.46 4.92
CA ASP A 177 8.81 22.46 5.02
C ASP A 177 8.30 21.17 5.68
N ALA A 178 8.81 20.04 5.22
CA ALA A 178 8.50 18.75 5.81
C ALA A 178 8.98 18.68 7.27
N TRP A 179 8.26 17.96 8.12
CA TRP A 179 8.67 17.73 9.51
C TRP A 179 9.98 16.93 9.60
N TYR A 180 10.22 16.07 8.59
CA TYR A 180 11.38 15.20 8.49
C TYR A 180 12.01 15.32 7.10
N PRO A 181 12.78 16.41 6.86
CA PRO A 181 13.29 16.74 5.52
C PRO A 181 14.42 15.80 5.06
N GLN A 182 14.97 14.99 5.96
CA GLN A 182 16.01 14.02 5.64
C GLN A 182 15.37 12.67 5.32
N LEU A 183 15.49 12.25 4.06
CA LEU A 183 14.96 10.97 3.61
C LEU A 183 15.91 9.83 4.02
N HIS A 184 15.37 8.84 4.72
CA HIS A 184 16.06 7.61 5.07
C HIS A 184 15.83 6.55 4.00
N SER A 185 16.85 5.81 3.63
CA SER A 185 16.75 4.65 2.74
C SER A 185 17.25 3.39 3.43
N PHE A 186 16.65 2.25 3.09
CA PHE A 186 16.89 0.97 3.74
C PHE A 186 17.17 -0.10 2.70
N SER A 187 18.21 -0.89 2.94
CA SER A 187 18.50 -2.11 2.21
C SER A 187 18.72 -3.27 3.18
N VAL A 188 18.45 -4.48 2.73
CA VAL A 188 18.64 -5.69 3.54
C VAL A 188 19.29 -6.80 2.70
N GLY A 189 20.21 -7.53 3.29
CA GLY A 189 20.87 -8.64 2.61
C GLY A 189 21.82 -9.41 3.51
N LEU A 190 22.32 -10.51 2.97
CA LEU A 190 23.43 -11.25 3.58
C LEU A 190 24.72 -10.46 3.45
N GLU A 191 25.67 -10.70 4.35
CA GLU A 191 26.99 -10.07 4.25
C GLU A 191 27.64 -10.39 2.90
N GLY A 192 28.16 -9.33 2.24
CA GLY A 192 28.78 -9.45 0.92
C GLY A 192 27.79 -9.50 -0.26
N SER A 193 26.49 -9.29 -0.01
CA SER A 193 25.50 -9.19 -1.09
C SER A 193 25.85 -8.04 -2.05
N PRO A 194 25.85 -8.27 -3.37
CA PRO A 194 26.09 -7.21 -4.36
C PRO A 194 25.01 -6.12 -4.33
N ASP A 195 23.79 -6.47 -3.95
CA ASP A 195 22.66 -5.54 -3.88
C ASP A 195 22.88 -4.46 -2.81
N LEU A 196 23.49 -4.83 -1.66
CA LEU A 196 23.83 -3.85 -0.62
C LEU A 196 24.82 -2.80 -1.15
N ALA A 197 25.84 -3.24 -1.91
CA ALA A 197 26.79 -2.32 -2.50
C ALA A 197 26.18 -1.44 -3.61
N ALA A 198 25.21 -1.97 -4.36
CA ALA A 198 24.45 -1.21 -5.36
C ALA A 198 23.54 -0.18 -4.70
N ALA A 199 22.83 -0.57 -3.65
CA ALA A 199 21.98 0.32 -2.86
C ALA A 199 22.77 1.50 -2.27
N GLN A 200 23.95 1.23 -1.69
CA GLN A 200 24.82 2.28 -1.15
C GLN A 200 25.20 3.31 -2.21
N LYS A 201 25.59 2.86 -3.42
CA LYS A 201 25.96 3.77 -4.51
C LYS A 201 24.80 4.69 -4.92
N VAL A 202 23.58 4.15 -4.98
CA VAL A 202 22.39 4.94 -5.29
C VAL A 202 22.09 5.90 -4.16
N ALA A 203 22.16 5.45 -2.91
CA ALA A 203 21.93 6.27 -1.72
C ALA A 203 22.90 7.47 -1.67
N ASP A 204 24.19 7.25 -1.96
CA ASP A 204 25.20 8.31 -2.03
C ASP A 204 24.88 9.31 -3.14
N HIS A 205 24.42 8.83 -4.31
CA HIS A 205 24.06 9.68 -5.44
C HIS A 205 22.84 10.57 -5.18
N ILE A 206 21.78 10.00 -4.60
CA ILE A 206 20.53 10.75 -4.33
C ILE A 206 20.57 11.51 -2.99
N GLY A 207 21.58 11.24 -2.14
CA GLY A 207 21.78 11.94 -0.86
C GLY A 207 20.75 11.55 0.20
N THR A 208 20.49 10.26 0.40
CA THR A 208 19.70 9.74 1.51
C THR A 208 20.57 9.35 2.68
N ILE A 209 19.98 9.27 3.88
CA ILE A 209 20.61 8.61 5.03
C ILE A 209 20.38 7.12 4.87
N HIS A 210 21.41 6.41 4.40
CA HIS A 210 21.29 4.97 4.10
C HIS A 210 21.52 4.09 5.31
N HIS A 211 20.70 3.07 5.45
CA HIS A 211 20.77 2.04 6.47
C HIS A 211 20.89 0.66 5.81
N GLU A 212 22.06 0.08 5.90
CA GLU A 212 22.33 -1.28 5.45
C GLU A 212 22.04 -2.27 6.58
N ILE A 213 21.03 -3.10 6.43
CA ILE A 213 20.64 -4.12 7.38
C ILE A 213 21.20 -5.47 6.92
N LYS A 214 22.12 -6.01 7.68
CA LYS A 214 22.67 -7.35 7.45
C LYS A 214 22.00 -8.36 8.34
N PHE A 215 21.78 -9.55 7.83
CA PHE A 215 21.32 -10.70 8.60
C PHE A 215 22.09 -11.95 8.21
N THR A 216 22.10 -12.92 9.10
CA THR A 216 22.70 -14.22 8.88
C THR A 216 21.66 -15.24 8.39
N ILE A 217 22.13 -16.31 7.75
CA ILE A 217 21.25 -17.42 7.35
C ILE A 217 20.46 -17.95 8.55
N GLN A 218 21.10 -18.05 9.72
CA GLN A 218 20.43 -18.54 10.94
C GLN A 218 19.31 -17.60 11.39
N GLU A 219 19.54 -16.30 11.42
CA GLU A 219 18.51 -15.31 11.74
C GLU A 219 17.33 -15.39 10.76
N GLY A 220 17.61 -15.62 9.48
CA GLY A 220 16.57 -15.85 8.48
C GLY A 220 15.75 -17.11 8.76
N LEU A 221 16.41 -18.22 9.08
CA LEU A 221 15.76 -19.49 9.41
C LEU A 221 14.91 -19.37 10.69
N ASP A 222 15.44 -18.72 11.70
CA ASP A 222 14.73 -18.50 12.98
C ASP A 222 13.48 -17.63 12.81
N ALA A 223 13.49 -16.70 11.85
CA ALA A 223 12.36 -15.82 11.56
C ALA A 223 11.22 -16.48 10.80
N VAL A 224 11.44 -17.60 10.09
CA VAL A 224 10.46 -18.19 9.16
C VAL A 224 9.11 -18.45 9.81
N ARG A 225 9.07 -18.94 11.05
CA ARG A 225 7.81 -19.19 11.77
C ARG A 225 7.01 -17.91 11.98
N ASP A 226 7.67 -16.85 12.42
CA ASP A 226 7.03 -15.56 12.65
C ASP A 226 6.58 -14.92 11.34
N VAL A 227 7.37 -15.08 10.29
CA VAL A 227 7.01 -14.62 8.94
C VAL A 227 5.75 -15.30 8.46
N ILE A 228 5.65 -16.64 8.52
CA ILE A 228 4.46 -17.40 8.14
C ILE A 228 3.24 -16.94 8.96
N TYR A 229 3.40 -16.76 10.26
CA TYR A 229 2.32 -16.31 11.15
C TYR A 229 1.81 -14.91 10.78
N ASN A 230 2.71 -13.98 10.44
CA ASN A 230 2.35 -12.61 10.09
C ASN A 230 1.82 -12.47 8.66
N LEU A 231 2.32 -13.28 7.73
CA LEU A 231 1.86 -13.29 6.32
C LEU A 231 0.58 -14.10 6.12
N GLU A 232 0.28 -15.02 7.03
CA GLU A 232 -0.87 -15.93 6.93
C GLU A 232 -0.84 -16.80 5.68
N THR A 233 0.36 -17.10 5.18
CA THR A 233 0.59 -18.00 4.05
C THR A 233 1.86 -18.81 4.25
N TYR A 234 1.91 -19.98 3.64
CA TYR A 234 3.09 -20.84 3.57
C TYR A 234 3.61 -21.01 2.14
N ASP A 235 3.17 -20.15 1.23
CA ASP A 235 3.74 -20.12 -0.12
C ASP A 235 5.23 -19.84 -0.06
N VAL A 236 6.01 -20.72 -0.70
CA VAL A 236 7.48 -20.72 -0.61
C VAL A 236 8.07 -19.39 -1.13
N THR A 237 7.56 -18.90 -2.24
CA THR A 237 8.06 -17.66 -2.86
C THR A 237 7.80 -16.46 -1.96
N THR A 238 6.58 -16.35 -1.45
CA THR A 238 6.17 -15.27 -0.55
C THR A 238 6.97 -15.28 0.75
N VAL A 239 7.12 -16.45 1.40
CA VAL A 239 7.88 -16.57 2.66
C VAL A 239 9.35 -16.24 2.45
N ARG A 240 9.96 -16.72 1.36
CA ARG A 240 11.36 -16.46 1.04
C ARG A 240 11.63 -14.98 0.79
N ALA A 241 10.79 -14.32 0.01
CA ALA A 241 10.92 -12.90 -0.29
C ALA A 241 10.67 -12.03 0.95
N SER A 242 9.69 -12.40 1.78
CA SER A 242 9.30 -11.59 2.93
C SER A 242 10.18 -11.77 4.16
N THR A 243 10.97 -12.83 4.27
CA THR A 243 11.83 -13.04 5.45
C THR A 243 12.85 -11.91 5.65
N PRO A 244 13.64 -11.49 4.66
CA PRO A 244 14.53 -10.32 4.80
C PRO A 244 13.72 -9.03 5.09
N MET A 245 12.59 -8.86 4.44
CA MET A 245 11.72 -7.69 4.64
C MET A 245 11.19 -7.61 6.07
N TRP A 246 10.81 -8.74 6.66
CA TRP A 246 10.35 -8.80 8.05
C TRP A 246 11.46 -8.42 9.03
N LEU A 247 12.69 -8.90 8.81
CA LEU A 247 13.87 -8.53 9.62
C LEU A 247 14.16 -7.04 9.49
N MET A 248 14.13 -6.49 8.28
CA MET A 248 14.33 -5.06 8.00
C MET A 248 13.23 -4.20 8.65
N ALA A 249 11.98 -4.61 8.56
CA ALA A 249 10.85 -3.87 9.13
C ALA A 249 10.96 -3.69 10.65
N ARG A 250 11.52 -4.67 11.36
CA ARG A 250 11.79 -4.56 12.80
C ARG A 250 12.79 -3.42 13.11
N VAL A 251 13.84 -3.31 12.30
CA VAL A 251 14.84 -2.24 12.44
C VAL A 251 14.19 -0.88 12.12
N ILE A 252 13.49 -0.77 10.99
CA ILE A 252 12.80 0.47 10.58
C ILE A 252 11.85 0.94 11.68
N LYS A 253 11.03 0.03 12.21
CA LYS A 253 10.10 0.33 13.30
C LYS A 253 10.82 0.80 14.57
N SER A 254 11.97 0.21 14.91
CA SER A 254 12.75 0.61 16.10
C SER A 254 13.31 2.03 15.98
N MET A 255 13.47 2.55 14.76
CA MET A 255 13.90 3.91 14.46
C MET A 255 12.74 4.92 14.50
N GLY A 256 11.52 4.48 14.79
CA GLY A 256 10.33 5.35 14.82
C GLY A 256 9.75 5.67 13.43
N ILE A 257 10.27 5.08 12.37
CA ILE A 257 9.75 5.24 11.00
C ILE A 257 8.55 4.29 10.85
N LYS A 258 7.42 4.83 10.39
CA LYS A 258 6.15 4.08 10.33
C LYS A 258 5.67 3.82 8.90
N MET A 259 6.24 4.51 7.92
CA MET A 259 5.90 4.37 6.51
C MET A 259 7.17 4.22 5.67
N VAL A 260 7.13 3.36 4.68
CA VAL A 260 8.17 3.27 3.65
C VAL A 260 7.53 3.16 2.27
N LEU A 261 8.18 3.76 1.27
CA LEU A 261 7.84 3.56 -0.12
C LEU A 261 8.76 2.48 -0.70
N SER A 262 8.20 1.66 -1.58
CA SER A 262 8.94 0.64 -2.34
C SER A 262 8.70 0.80 -3.84
N GLY A 263 9.54 0.15 -4.65
CA GLY A 263 9.33 0.01 -6.09
C GLY A 263 8.44 -1.18 -6.46
N GLU A 264 7.79 -1.81 -5.49
CA GLU A 264 6.93 -2.98 -5.70
C GLU A 264 5.77 -2.64 -6.64
N GLY A 265 5.45 -3.55 -7.56
CA GLY A 265 4.43 -3.36 -8.58
C GLY A 265 4.95 -2.80 -9.90
N ALA A 266 6.23 -2.41 -9.99
CA ALA A 266 6.82 -1.90 -11.23
C ALA A 266 6.93 -2.99 -12.29
N ASP A 267 7.34 -4.18 -11.92
CA ASP A 267 7.48 -5.32 -12.83
C ASP A 267 6.14 -5.75 -13.44
N GLU A 268 5.07 -5.67 -12.66
CA GLU A 268 3.71 -5.96 -13.10
C GLU A 268 3.19 -4.93 -14.12
N LEU A 269 3.63 -3.68 -14.01
CA LEU A 269 3.21 -2.60 -14.92
C LEU A 269 4.08 -2.49 -16.17
N PHE A 270 5.40 -2.65 -16.04
CA PHE A 270 6.35 -2.36 -17.09
C PHE A 270 7.03 -3.61 -17.68
N GLY A 271 6.81 -4.77 -17.08
CA GLY A 271 7.42 -6.03 -17.50
C GLY A 271 8.88 -6.14 -17.10
N GLY A 272 9.18 -6.77 -15.98
CA GLY A 272 10.51 -6.95 -15.44
C GLY A 272 10.89 -8.40 -15.18
N TYR A 273 9.94 -9.29 -15.31
CA TYR A 273 10.11 -10.73 -15.13
C TYR A 273 10.68 -11.42 -16.36
#